data_3461c46ce202892f4950aa3665c017e9
#
_entry.id   3461c46ce202892f4950aa3665c017e9
#
_cell.length_a   1.000
_cell.length_b   1.000
_cell.length_c   1.000
_cell.angle_alpha   90.00
_cell.angle_beta   90.00
_cell.angle_gamma   90.00
#
_symmetry.space_group_name_H-M   'P 1'
#
loop_
_entity.id
_entity.type
_entity.pdbx_description
1 polymer ?
#
loop_
_entity_poly.entity_id
_entity_poly.type
_entity_poly.pdbx_seq_one_letter_code
_entity_poly.pdbx_strand_id
1 'polypeptide(L)'
;WLIEKYKPKTVNLRLRAINCYLESIGKESWKMPFVRVQQKAFLENVISEADYEYFKTCLKRDDELFWYFVIRFLAATGARVSELIQIKVEHIKLGHLDLYSKGGKLRRIYIPKALQNEALSWLNDKHQESGFIFLNKYGDRITTRGISGQLKKLAVRYGIDPVVVYPHSF
;
A
#
# COMPACT_ATOMS: atom_id res chain seq x y z
N TRP A 1 -8.14 -26.18 19.91
CA TRP A 1 -6.74 -25.71 20.03
C TRP A 1 -6.39 -24.63 19.00
N LEU A 2 -6.58 -24.82 17.69
CA LEU A 2 -6.29 -23.78 16.67
C LEU A 2 -7.18 -22.55 16.83
N ILE A 3 -8.46 -22.73 17.13
CA ILE A 3 -9.46 -21.66 17.28
C ILE A 3 -9.16 -20.79 18.50
N GLU A 4 -8.59 -21.35 19.56
CA GLU A 4 -8.22 -20.64 20.79
C GLU A 4 -6.97 -19.77 20.60
N LYS A 5 -6.01 -20.23 19.75
CA LYS A 5 -4.72 -19.56 19.54
C LYS A 5 -4.69 -18.58 18.39
N TYR A 6 -5.55 -18.75 17.38
CA TYR A 6 -5.44 -17.99 16.13
C TYR A 6 -6.76 -17.37 15.70
N LYS A 7 -6.67 -16.23 15.03
CA LYS A 7 -7.88 -15.58 14.42
C LYS A 7 -8.51 -16.52 13.38
N PRO A 8 -9.85 -16.53 13.24
CA PRO A 8 -10.57 -17.43 12.33
C PRO A 8 -10.04 -17.45 10.89
N LYS A 9 -9.61 -16.30 10.34
CA LYS A 9 -8.99 -16.24 9.00
C LYS A 9 -7.69 -17.06 8.90
N THR A 10 -6.86 -17.04 9.96
CA THR A 10 -5.61 -17.81 10.02
C THR A 10 -5.90 -19.30 10.16
N VAL A 11 -6.91 -19.66 10.95
CA VAL A 11 -7.38 -21.05 11.08
C VAL A 11 -7.83 -21.58 9.72
N ASN A 12 -8.68 -20.82 9.01
CA ASN A 12 -9.19 -21.21 7.69
C ASN A 12 -8.07 -21.33 6.62
N LEU A 13 -7.03 -20.51 6.70
CA LEU A 13 -5.86 -20.65 5.81
C LEU A 13 -5.16 -22.00 6.02
N ARG A 14 -4.95 -22.40 7.28
CA ARG A 14 -4.37 -23.69 7.64
C ARG A 14 -5.28 -24.87 7.26
N LEU A 15 -6.58 -24.76 7.54
CA LEU A 15 -7.57 -25.75 7.13
C LEU A 15 -7.59 -25.94 5.61
N ARG A 16 -7.46 -24.86 4.83
CA ARG A 16 -7.37 -24.96 3.38
C ARG A 16 -6.16 -25.78 2.94
N ALA A 17 -4.99 -25.54 3.52
CA ALA A 17 -3.80 -26.30 3.21
C ALA A 17 -3.96 -27.80 3.56
N ILE A 18 -4.53 -28.10 4.73
CA ILE A 18 -4.81 -29.48 5.15
C ILE A 18 -5.82 -30.16 4.23
N ASN A 19 -6.92 -29.46 3.89
CA ASN A 19 -7.96 -30.01 3.00
C ASN A 19 -7.41 -30.27 1.58
N CYS A 20 -6.55 -29.40 1.05
CA CYS A 20 -5.87 -29.65 -0.22
C CYS A 20 -4.95 -30.88 -0.16
N TYR A 21 -4.23 -31.07 0.95
CA TYR A 21 -3.42 -32.27 1.13
C TYR A 21 -4.26 -33.54 1.21
N LEU A 22 -5.36 -33.51 1.99
CA LEU A 22 -6.29 -34.64 2.10
C LEU A 22 -6.90 -35.02 0.74
N GLU A 23 -7.22 -34.04 -0.08
CA GLU A 23 -7.69 -34.25 -1.44
C GLU A 23 -6.62 -34.93 -2.31
N SER A 24 -5.36 -34.48 -2.23
CA SER A 24 -4.26 -35.04 -3.01
C SER A 24 -3.94 -36.52 -2.70
N ILE A 25 -4.30 -36.99 -1.50
CA ILE A 25 -4.12 -38.39 -1.07
C ILE A 25 -5.40 -39.22 -1.12
N GLY A 26 -6.48 -38.70 -1.77
CA GLY A 26 -7.76 -39.41 -1.94
C GLY A 26 -8.59 -39.56 -0.65
N LYS A 27 -8.33 -38.75 0.39
CA LYS A 27 -9.05 -38.78 1.68
C LYS A 27 -10.01 -37.59 1.83
N GLU A 28 -10.81 -37.34 0.83
CA GLU A 28 -11.74 -36.20 0.79
C GLU A 28 -12.78 -36.22 1.93
N SER A 29 -13.20 -37.41 2.39
CA SER A 29 -14.11 -37.58 3.51
C SER A 29 -13.58 -37.04 4.84
N TRP A 30 -12.27 -36.81 4.93
CA TRP A 30 -11.62 -36.29 6.15
C TRP A 30 -11.48 -34.77 6.12
N LYS A 31 -11.92 -34.09 5.06
CA LYS A 31 -11.89 -32.64 4.96
C LYS A 31 -12.69 -32.01 6.12
N MET A 32 -12.07 -30.99 6.71
CA MET A 32 -12.66 -30.24 7.83
C MET A 32 -13.40 -29.00 7.34
N PRO A 33 -14.57 -28.70 7.93
CA PRO A 33 -15.30 -27.49 7.60
C PRO A 33 -14.52 -26.24 8.02
N PHE A 34 -14.71 -25.14 7.29
CA PHE A 34 -14.14 -23.86 7.65
C PHE A 34 -14.86 -23.23 8.83
N VAL A 35 -14.10 -22.53 9.67
CA VAL A 35 -14.63 -21.74 10.78
C VAL A 35 -15.37 -20.52 10.22
N ARG A 36 -16.54 -20.23 10.76
CA ARG A 36 -17.31 -19.04 10.37
C ARG A 36 -16.52 -17.77 10.68
N VAL A 37 -16.29 -16.94 9.67
CA VAL A 37 -15.61 -15.65 9.81
C VAL A 37 -16.67 -14.56 9.82
N GLN A 38 -16.83 -13.88 10.94
CA GLN A 38 -17.66 -12.69 10.98
C GLN A 38 -16.93 -11.57 10.22
N GLN A 39 -17.52 -11.08 9.13
CA GLN A 39 -16.98 -9.92 8.43
C GLN A 39 -17.31 -8.67 9.25
N LYS A 40 -16.28 -7.92 9.65
CA LYS A 40 -16.48 -6.61 10.24
C LYS A 40 -17.00 -5.66 9.16
N ALA A 41 -18.12 -5.03 9.41
CA ALA A 41 -18.74 -4.08 8.48
C ALA A 41 -17.95 -2.75 8.38
N PHE A 42 -17.01 -2.52 9.28
CA PHE A 42 -16.23 -1.28 9.36
C PHE A 42 -14.76 -1.55 9.11
N LEU A 43 -14.13 -0.67 8.35
CA LEU A 43 -12.68 -0.58 8.22
C LEU A 43 -12.15 0.06 9.51
N GLU A 44 -11.64 -0.77 10.41
CA GLU A 44 -10.91 -0.30 11.57
C GLU A 44 -9.50 0.13 11.13
N ASN A 45 -8.96 1.14 11.80
CA ASN A 45 -7.59 1.63 11.58
C ASN A 45 -7.37 2.26 10.18
N VAL A 46 -8.33 3.00 9.68
CA VAL A 46 -8.16 3.86 8.50
C VAL A 46 -7.90 5.27 8.97
N ILE A 47 -6.97 5.97 8.34
CA ILE A 47 -6.71 7.38 8.65
C ILE A 47 -7.97 8.22 8.36
N SER A 48 -8.31 9.14 9.25
CA SER A 48 -9.41 10.09 9.01
C SER A 48 -9.01 11.11 7.94
N GLU A 49 -10.01 11.70 7.27
CA GLU A 49 -9.75 12.79 6.31
C GLU A 49 -9.04 13.97 6.98
N ALA A 50 -9.43 14.32 8.21
CA ALA A 50 -8.81 15.39 8.98
C ALA A 50 -7.33 15.09 9.28
N ASP A 51 -7.01 13.87 9.74
CA ASP A 51 -5.63 13.47 10.00
C ASP A 51 -4.79 13.40 8.71
N TYR A 52 -5.39 12.98 7.61
CA TYR A 52 -4.72 12.96 6.30
C TYR A 52 -4.38 14.38 5.83
N GLU A 53 -5.32 15.33 5.91
CA GLU A 53 -5.09 16.73 5.54
C GLU A 53 -4.05 17.39 6.47
N TYR A 54 -4.13 17.11 7.76
CA TYR A 54 -3.14 17.58 8.73
C TYR A 54 -1.75 17.00 8.42
N PHE A 55 -1.65 15.72 8.15
CA PHE A 55 -0.39 15.04 7.81
C PHE A 55 0.25 15.65 6.55
N LYS A 56 -0.54 15.89 5.48
CA LYS A 56 -0.07 16.58 4.29
C LYS A 56 0.50 17.95 4.59
N THR A 57 -0.22 18.72 5.41
CA THR A 57 0.18 20.08 5.79
C THR A 57 1.50 20.07 6.57
N CYS A 58 1.65 19.17 7.53
CA CYS A 58 2.89 19.01 8.28
C CYS A 58 4.07 18.64 7.39
N LEU A 59 3.88 17.68 6.46
CA LEU A 59 4.94 17.26 5.53
C LEU A 59 5.39 18.39 4.61
N LYS A 60 4.45 19.22 4.11
CA LYS A 60 4.80 20.40 3.29
C LYS A 60 5.53 21.47 4.12
N ARG A 61 5.04 21.76 5.32
CA ARG A 61 5.64 22.76 6.21
C ARG A 61 7.11 22.44 6.54
N ASP A 62 7.41 21.17 6.75
CA ASP A 62 8.72 20.70 7.17
C ASP A 62 9.61 20.27 5.97
N ASP A 63 9.21 20.63 4.74
CA ASP A 63 9.89 20.32 3.46
C ASP A 63 10.12 18.81 3.22
N GLU A 64 9.30 17.98 3.82
CA GLU A 64 9.32 16.51 3.64
C GLU A 64 8.56 16.12 2.34
N LEU A 65 8.85 16.80 1.21
CA LEU A 65 8.11 16.66 -0.05
C LEU A 65 8.11 15.25 -0.61
N PHE A 66 9.18 14.48 -0.40
CA PHE A 66 9.22 13.07 -0.79
C PHE A 66 8.07 12.27 -0.14
N TRP A 67 7.88 12.43 1.17
CA TRP A 67 6.85 11.71 1.93
C TRP A 67 5.46 12.28 1.65
N TYR A 68 5.36 13.57 1.40
CA TYR A 68 4.15 14.19 0.92
C TYR A 68 3.67 13.53 -0.38
N PHE A 69 4.55 13.35 -1.38
CA PHE A 69 4.18 12.69 -2.62
C PHE A 69 3.90 11.20 -2.45
N VAL A 70 4.59 10.49 -1.55
CA VAL A 70 4.25 9.09 -1.21
C VAL A 70 2.79 8.97 -0.78
N ILE A 71 2.33 9.75 0.20
CA ILE A 71 0.94 9.67 0.67
C ILE A 71 -0.06 10.21 -0.35
N ARG A 72 0.30 11.26 -1.10
CA ARG A 72 -0.54 11.82 -2.16
C ARG A 72 -0.80 10.83 -3.29
N PHE A 73 0.22 10.12 -3.74
CA PHE A 73 0.06 9.07 -4.75
C PHE A 73 -0.76 7.89 -4.24
N LEU A 74 -0.53 7.43 -3.00
CA LEU A 74 -1.32 6.35 -2.41
C LEU A 74 -2.81 6.73 -2.36
N ALA A 75 -3.14 7.90 -1.80
CA ALA A 75 -4.51 8.35 -1.64
C ALA A 75 -5.21 8.64 -2.98
N ALA A 76 -4.53 9.31 -3.92
CA ALA A 76 -5.15 9.74 -5.16
C ALA A 76 -5.29 8.65 -6.22
N THR A 77 -4.48 7.59 -6.16
CA THR A 77 -4.44 6.54 -7.18
C THR A 77 -4.97 5.19 -6.71
N GLY A 78 -5.08 4.98 -5.41
CA GLY A 78 -5.39 3.67 -4.81
C GLY A 78 -4.35 2.59 -5.16
N ALA A 79 -3.11 3.01 -5.48
CA ALA A 79 -2.02 2.09 -5.78
C ALA A 79 -1.59 1.31 -4.53
N ARG A 80 -1.31 0.01 -4.69
CA ARG A 80 -0.62 -0.72 -3.63
C ARG A 80 0.80 -0.19 -3.47
N VAL A 81 1.38 -0.29 -2.28
CA VAL A 81 2.76 0.17 -2.05
C VAL A 81 3.78 -0.47 -3.00
N SER A 82 3.58 -1.73 -3.39
CA SER A 82 4.41 -2.42 -4.39
C SER A 82 4.23 -1.89 -5.82
N GLU A 83 3.10 -1.28 -6.11
CA GLU A 83 2.79 -0.61 -7.37
C GLU A 83 3.31 0.83 -7.37
N LEU A 84 3.15 1.54 -6.24
CA LEU A 84 3.67 2.89 -6.03
C LEU A 84 5.16 3.00 -6.35
N ILE A 85 5.97 2.10 -5.82
CA ILE A 85 7.43 2.12 -6.02
C ILE A 85 7.85 1.84 -7.47
N GLN A 86 6.93 1.46 -8.35
CA GLN A 86 7.17 1.25 -9.79
C GLN A 86 6.85 2.48 -10.63
N ILE A 87 6.29 3.54 -10.03
CA ILE A 87 5.97 4.77 -10.74
C ILE A 87 7.27 5.45 -11.19
N LYS A 88 7.27 5.82 -12.48
CA LYS A 88 8.36 6.56 -13.12
C LYS A 88 7.87 7.93 -13.59
N VAL A 89 8.80 8.83 -13.89
CA VAL A 89 8.50 10.15 -14.48
C VAL A 89 7.68 10.00 -15.77
N GLU A 90 7.99 9.00 -16.59
CA GLU A 90 7.29 8.71 -17.85
C GLU A 90 5.81 8.39 -17.59
N HIS A 91 5.50 7.63 -16.52
CA HIS A 91 4.12 7.30 -16.14
C HIS A 91 3.33 8.53 -15.69
N ILE A 92 4.00 9.50 -15.01
CA ILE A 92 3.37 10.76 -14.63
C ILE A 92 3.04 11.59 -15.87
N LYS A 93 3.97 11.67 -16.84
CA LYS A 93 3.75 12.38 -18.11
C LYS A 93 2.61 11.74 -18.92
N LEU A 94 2.50 10.41 -18.94
CA LEU A 94 1.42 9.66 -19.59
C LEU A 94 0.08 9.73 -18.83
N GLY A 95 0.11 9.97 -17.52
CA GLY A 95 -1.07 10.00 -16.66
C GLY A 95 -1.55 8.62 -16.20
N HIS A 96 -0.81 7.55 -16.48
CA HIS A 96 -1.14 6.20 -16.01
C HIS A 96 0.09 5.28 -15.95
N LEU A 97 -0.08 4.19 -15.21
CA LEU A 97 0.86 3.07 -15.12
C LEU A 97 0.11 1.77 -15.38
N ASP A 98 0.59 0.98 -16.34
CA ASP A 98 0.08 -0.35 -16.66
C ASP A 98 0.93 -1.42 -15.98
N LEU A 99 0.29 -2.30 -15.22
CA LEU A 99 0.92 -3.38 -14.47
C LEU A 99 0.31 -4.72 -14.84
N TYR A 100 1.16 -5.71 -15.06
CA TYR A 100 0.75 -7.10 -15.23
C TYR A 100 0.69 -7.80 -13.88
N SER A 101 -0.48 -8.32 -13.50
CA SER A 101 -0.67 -9.13 -12.30
C SER A 101 -0.53 -10.63 -12.62
N LYS A 102 -0.43 -11.46 -11.58
CA LYS A 102 -0.45 -12.92 -11.71
C LYS A 102 -1.64 -13.37 -12.58
N GLY A 103 -1.38 -14.19 -13.60
CA GLY A 103 -2.40 -14.65 -14.55
C GLY A 103 -2.62 -13.75 -15.75
N GLY A 104 -1.67 -12.84 -16.07
CA GLY A 104 -1.72 -12.01 -17.28
C GLY A 104 -2.77 -10.89 -17.26
N LYS A 105 -3.43 -10.64 -16.12
CA LYS A 105 -4.41 -9.55 -16.02
C LYS A 105 -3.71 -8.21 -15.98
N LEU A 106 -4.02 -7.33 -16.93
CA LEU A 106 -3.58 -5.94 -16.96
C LEU A 106 -4.36 -5.12 -15.93
N ARG A 107 -3.64 -4.38 -15.08
CA ARG A 107 -4.22 -3.37 -14.19
C ARG A 107 -3.65 -2.00 -14.54
N ARG A 108 -4.53 -1.06 -14.90
CA ARG A 108 -4.17 0.33 -15.13
C ARG A 108 -4.43 1.15 -13.88
N ILE A 109 -3.44 1.93 -13.46
CA ILE A 109 -3.51 2.88 -12.37
C ILE A 109 -3.46 4.28 -13.00
N TYR A 110 -4.53 5.05 -12.82
CA TYR A 110 -4.62 6.41 -13.32
C TYR A 110 -4.03 7.40 -12.32
N ILE A 111 -3.31 8.39 -12.83
CA ILE A 111 -2.74 9.48 -12.05
C ILE A 111 -3.56 10.75 -12.36
N PRO A 112 -4.31 11.31 -11.40
CA PRO A 112 -5.12 12.52 -11.64
C PRO A 112 -4.30 13.69 -12.13
N LYS A 113 -4.84 14.51 -13.05
CA LYS A 113 -4.13 15.61 -13.70
C LYS A 113 -3.53 16.61 -12.71
N ALA A 114 -4.26 16.92 -11.64
CA ALA A 114 -3.75 17.82 -10.59
C ALA A 114 -2.48 17.25 -9.93
N LEU A 115 -2.46 15.94 -9.62
CA LEU A 115 -1.29 15.27 -9.05
C LEU A 115 -0.13 15.18 -10.06
N GLN A 116 -0.43 14.95 -11.37
CA GLN A 116 0.59 14.99 -12.42
C GLN A 116 1.33 16.32 -12.42
N ASN A 117 0.59 17.44 -12.48
CA ASN A 117 1.16 18.80 -12.55
C ASN A 117 2.01 19.09 -11.28
N GLU A 118 1.48 18.77 -10.10
CA GLU A 118 2.18 18.98 -8.82
C GLU A 118 3.47 18.14 -8.74
N ALA A 119 3.41 16.87 -9.15
CA ALA A 119 4.56 15.98 -9.13
C ALA A 119 5.62 16.35 -10.18
N LEU A 120 5.23 16.78 -11.37
CA LEU A 120 6.16 17.23 -12.40
C LEU A 120 6.92 18.50 -11.97
N SER A 121 6.25 19.45 -11.29
CA SER A 121 6.93 20.61 -10.71
C SER A 121 7.99 20.17 -9.70
N TRP A 122 7.63 19.32 -8.75
CA TRP A 122 8.56 18.78 -7.75
C TRP A 122 9.76 18.03 -8.36
N LEU A 123 9.54 17.26 -9.45
CA LEU A 123 10.60 16.53 -10.15
C LEU A 123 11.51 17.47 -10.94
N ASN A 124 10.95 18.53 -11.53
CA ASN A 124 11.74 19.57 -12.20
C ASN A 124 12.68 20.29 -11.22
N ASP A 125 12.20 20.63 -10.03
CA ASP A 125 13.02 21.24 -8.97
C ASP A 125 14.19 20.33 -8.54
N LYS A 126 14.02 19.02 -8.71
CA LYS A 126 15.07 18.01 -8.46
C LYS A 126 15.92 17.67 -9.68
N HIS A 127 15.67 18.28 -10.83
CA HIS A 127 16.31 17.95 -12.11
C HIS A 127 16.16 16.47 -12.49
N GLN A 128 15.02 15.84 -12.11
CA GLN A 128 14.74 14.44 -12.39
C GLN A 128 13.81 14.31 -13.60
N GLU A 129 14.37 14.01 -14.76
CA GLU A 129 13.64 13.97 -16.04
C GLU A 129 13.10 12.58 -16.43
N SER A 130 13.64 11.51 -15.82
CA SER A 130 13.30 10.12 -16.16
C SER A 130 13.51 9.15 -14.99
N GLY A 131 13.01 7.92 -15.12
CA GLY A 131 13.23 6.84 -14.17
C GLY A 131 12.29 6.86 -12.96
N PHE A 132 12.58 6.03 -11.96
CA PHE A 132 11.74 5.88 -10.76
C PHE A 132 11.71 7.16 -9.92
N ILE A 133 10.52 7.56 -9.47
CA ILE A 133 10.34 8.80 -8.70
C ILE A 133 10.59 8.61 -7.19
N PHE A 134 10.39 7.40 -6.67
CA PHE A 134 10.59 7.10 -5.26
C PHE A 134 11.91 6.37 -5.03
N LEU A 135 12.97 7.18 -4.84
CA LEU A 135 14.32 6.69 -4.61
C LEU A 135 14.71 6.83 -3.14
N ASN A 136 15.58 5.96 -2.67
CA ASN A 136 16.20 6.08 -1.36
C ASN A 136 17.39 7.07 -1.40
N LYS A 137 18.01 7.32 -0.26
CA LYS A 137 19.17 8.25 -0.15
C LYS A 137 20.41 7.83 -0.96
N TYR A 138 20.43 6.60 -1.46
CA TYR A 138 21.53 6.08 -2.28
C TYR A 138 21.23 6.11 -3.78
N GLY A 139 20.06 6.61 -4.18
CA GLY A 139 19.61 6.64 -5.57
C GLY A 139 18.93 5.35 -6.05
N ASP A 140 18.77 4.34 -5.20
CA ASP A 140 18.06 3.13 -5.53
C ASP A 140 16.55 3.27 -5.27
N ARG A 141 15.76 2.44 -5.93
CA ARG A 141 14.31 2.38 -5.67
C ARG A 141 14.02 2.04 -4.20
N ILE A 142 13.20 2.84 -3.55
CA ILE A 142 12.81 2.60 -2.16
C ILE A 142 12.09 1.26 -2.00
N THR A 143 12.24 0.61 -0.84
CA THR A 143 11.54 -0.64 -0.52
C THR A 143 10.17 -0.37 0.11
N THR A 144 9.23 -1.30 -0.10
CA THR A 144 7.89 -1.23 0.53
C THR A 144 7.98 -1.21 2.06
N ARG A 145 8.94 -1.94 2.64
CA ARG A 145 9.21 -1.97 4.08
C ARG A 145 9.75 -0.61 4.57
N GLY A 146 10.61 0.03 3.76
CA GLY A 146 11.14 1.36 4.05
C GLY A 146 10.03 2.41 4.11
N ILE A 147 9.10 2.38 3.16
CA ILE A 147 7.92 3.27 3.17
C ILE A 147 7.10 3.05 4.44
N SER A 148 6.67 1.81 4.72
CA SER A 148 5.84 1.51 5.88
C SER A 148 6.49 1.89 7.21
N GLY A 149 7.80 1.66 7.35
CA GLY A 149 8.55 2.02 8.56
C GLY A 149 8.67 3.53 8.75
N GLN A 150 8.93 4.27 7.67
CA GLN A 150 9.08 5.73 7.78
C GLN A 150 7.75 6.45 7.97
N LEU A 151 6.67 6.00 7.32
CA LEU A 151 5.33 6.56 7.55
C LEU A 151 4.94 6.48 9.04
N LYS A 152 5.21 5.37 9.71
CA LYS A 152 4.97 5.24 11.16
C LYS A 152 5.81 6.21 12.00
N LYS A 153 7.08 6.42 11.64
CA LYS A 153 7.94 7.39 12.34
C LYS A 153 7.44 8.82 12.18
N LEU A 154 7.00 9.17 10.96
CA LEU A 154 6.43 10.48 10.68
C LEU A 154 5.09 10.68 11.38
N ALA A 155 4.24 9.64 11.46
CA ALA A 155 3.01 9.68 12.23
C ALA A 155 3.28 10.05 13.72
N VAL A 156 4.23 9.36 14.34
CA VAL A 156 4.65 9.66 15.72
C VAL A 156 5.19 11.10 15.84
N ARG A 157 6.04 11.56 14.90
CA ARG A 157 6.58 12.92 14.86
C ARG A 157 5.46 13.97 14.86
N TYR A 158 4.38 13.73 14.14
CA TYR A 158 3.28 14.69 14.00
C TYR A 158 2.08 14.42 14.91
N GLY A 159 2.23 13.52 15.89
CA GLY A 159 1.17 13.25 16.87
C GLY A 159 -0.05 12.51 16.32
N ILE A 160 0.11 11.82 15.18
CA ILE A 160 -0.94 10.98 14.59
C ILE A 160 -0.74 9.54 15.06
N ASP A 161 -1.84 8.81 15.34
CA ASP A 161 -1.74 7.40 15.75
C ASP A 161 -1.05 6.57 14.64
N PRO A 162 0.12 5.95 14.91
CA PRO A 162 0.83 5.14 13.94
C PRO A 162 0.08 3.86 13.52
N VAL A 163 -0.96 3.48 14.24
CA VAL A 163 -1.82 2.33 13.89
C VAL A 163 -2.65 2.64 12.65
N VAL A 164 -3.07 3.89 12.45
CA VAL A 164 -3.86 4.30 11.28
C VAL A 164 -3.00 4.77 10.10
N VAL A 165 -1.67 4.91 10.27
CA VAL A 165 -0.77 5.41 9.21
C VAL A 165 0.04 4.25 8.62
N TYR A 166 -0.50 3.66 7.56
CA TYR A 166 0.16 2.62 6.76
C TYR A 166 -0.29 2.71 5.29
N PRO A 167 0.44 2.12 4.32
CA PRO A 167 0.17 2.36 2.89
C PRO A 167 -1.24 2.07 2.37
N HIS A 168 -2.00 1.19 3.03
CA HIS A 168 -3.38 0.86 2.64
C HIS A 168 -4.45 1.64 3.40
N SER A 169 -4.07 2.59 4.25
CA SER A 169 -5.01 3.46 4.96
C SER A 169 -5.29 4.78 4.23
N PHE A 170 -4.51 5.06 3.20
CA PHE A 170 -4.62 6.23 2.33
C PHE A 170 -5.52 5.99 1.13
#